data_1850db0104a977b62825802552b8b712
#
_entry.id   1850db0104a977b62825802552b8b712
#
_cell.length_a   1.000
_cell.length_b   1.000
_cell.length_c   1.000
_cell.angle_alpha   90.00
_cell.angle_beta   90.00
_cell.angle_gamma   90.00
#
_symmetry.space_group_name_H-M   'P 1'
#
loop_
_entity.id
_entity.type
_entity.pdbx_description
1 polymer ?
#
loop_
_entity_poly.entity_id
_entity_poly.type
_entity_poly.pdbx_seq_one_letter_code
_entity_poly.pdbx_strand_id
1 'polypeptide(L)'
;QTQIIDPEFLYLIIESFVQYESKKTNSTETALKNAITNSILSYRNTFLNKFDARFVLSKMQDFIDNVDTNAIIGSEVTVRVQRRFEPKLNESASYTIKFNVPIIRGTLLNKLSSTQFTVFDVGGTLREAQFEEIPQSFTGISEIQVTNPGAGFTTTPTVTISGDGSNATAEAVIVNGKIQSINIINRGIDYTRATISITGGNGYGAEAVVVIDGKSGTLRTIYFDSLAQRQVINSNAGKINYETGEITINNIRFITVDSNDGLIRLTSQAEKGIIQSVRNTIITIDETDPTAISTTLTSV
;
A
#
# COMPACT_ATOMS: atom_id res chain seq x y z
N GLN A 1 -10.59 -31.95 -16.35
CA GLN A 1 -9.13 -31.92 -16.29
C GLN A 1 -8.73 -31.11 -15.05
N THR A 2 -7.95 -31.69 -14.14
CA THR A 2 -7.39 -30.99 -12.99
C THR A 2 -6.24 -30.13 -13.53
N GLN A 3 -6.41 -28.82 -13.54
CA GLN A 3 -5.34 -27.91 -13.92
C GLN A 3 -4.41 -27.74 -12.71
N ILE A 4 -3.16 -28.13 -12.85
CA ILE A 4 -2.11 -27.82 -11.86
C ILE A 4 -1.72 -26.36 -12.10
N ILE A 5 -1.97 -25.51 -11.13
CA ILE A 5 -1.56 -24.08 -11.16
C ILE A 5 -0.43 -23.95 -10.15
N ASP A 6 0.68 -23.37 -10.57
CA ASP A 6 1.79 -23.07 -9.67
C ASP A 6 1.33 -22.08 -8.59
N PRO A 7 1.70 -22.30 -7.33
CA PRO A 7 1.31 -21.40 -6.25
C PRO A 7 1.99 -20.03 -6.42
N GLU A 8 1.23 -18.98 -6.16
CA GLU A 8 1.78 -17.64 -6.01
C GLU A 8 2.27 -17.42 -4.58
N PHE A 9 3.37 -16.73 -4.41
CA PHE A 9 3.90 -16.41 -3.08
C PHE A 9 3.63 -14.96 -2.70
N LEU A 10 3.10 -14.76 -1.49
CA LEU A 10 3.08 -13.47 -0.80
C LEU A 10 4.16 -13.53 0.28
N TYR A 11 5.22 -12.76 0.08
CA TYR A 11 6.32 -12.69 1.02
C TYR A 11 6.04 -11.67 2.10
N LEU A 12 6.38 -11.99 3.34
CA LEU A 12 6.34 -11.06 4.47
C LEU A 12 7.76 -10.59 4.77
N ILE A 13 7.89 -9.29 4.98
CA ILE A 13 9.09 -8.64 5.50
C ILE A 13 8.77 -8.24 6.94
N ILE A 14 9.57 -8.70 7.88
CA ILE A 14 9.36 -8.49 9.31
C ILE A 14 10.44 -7.57 9.84
N GLU A 15 10.01 -6.43 10.38
CA GLU A 15 10.88 -5.46 11.06
C GLU A 15 10.48 -5.46 12.54
N SER A 16 11.38 -5.85 13.44
CA SER A 16 11.12 -5.92 14.87
C SER A 16 12.01 -4.94 15.64
N PHE A 17 11.39 -4.19 16.55
CA PHE A 17 12.05 -3.34 17.53
C PHE A 17 11.81 -3.95 18.89
N VAL A 18 12.87 -4.41 19.56
CA VAL A 18 12.77 -5.16 20.80
C VAL A 18 13.49 -4.41 21.92
N GLN A 19 12.76 -4.15 22.99
CA GLN A 19 13.30 -3.57 24.22
C GLN A 19 13.67 -4.68 25.18
N TYR A 20 14.89 -4.63 25.76
CA TYR A 20 15.38 -5.64 26.68
C TYR A 20 16.25 -5.05 27.80
N GLU A 21 16.27 -5.71 28.96
CA GLU A 21 17.14 -5.40 30.08
C GLU A 21 18.45 -6.21 29.96
N SER A 22 19.55 -5.54 29.61
CA SER A 22 20.84 -6.19 29.38
C SER A 22 21.41 -6.90 30.62
N LYS A 23 21.01 -6.47 31.83
CA LYS A 23 21.43 -7.09 33.10
C LYS A 23 20.67 -8.39 33.42
N LYS A 24 19.57 -8.69 32.75
CA LYS A 24 18.74 -9.86 32.98
C LYS A 24 18.98 -10.99 31.99
N THR A 25 19.84 -10.80 31.00
CA THR A 25 20.23 -11.84 30.05
C THR A 25 21.73 -12.10 30.11
N ASN A 26 22.09 -13.37 29.85
CA ASN A 26 23.48 -13.78 29.65
C ASN A 26 23.86 -13.82 28.17
N SER A 27 22.92 -13.50 27.28
CA SER A 27 23.13 -13.50 25.85
C SER A 27 23.80 -12.20 25.39
N THR A 28 24.71 -12.32 24.43
CA THR A 28 25.20 -11.14 23.72
C THR A 28 24.09 -10.59 22.81
N GLU A 29 24.17 -9.32 22.44
CA GLU A 29 23.21 -8.68 21.53
C GLU A 29 23.06 -9.47 20.22
N THR A 30 24.18 -9.94 19.65
CA THR A 30 24.17 -10.77 18.43
C THR A 30 23.46 -12.11 18.66
N ALA A 31 23.71 -12.76 19.79
CA ALA A 31 23.04 -14.02 20.12
C ALA A 31 21.53 -13.84 20.29
N LEU A 32 21.11 -12.73 20.93
CA LEU A 32 19.70 -12.40 21.11
C LEU A 32 19.02 -12.09 19.76
N LYS A 33 19.66 -11.31 18.87
CA LYS A 33 19.17 -11.07 17.49
C LYS A 33 18.98 -12.36 16.71
N ASN A 34 19.94 -13.27 16.79
CA ASN A 34 19.86 -14.57 16.12
C ASN A 34 18.72 -15.44 16.69
N ALA A 35 18.55 -15.43 18.02
CA ALA A 35 17.45 -16.15 18.65
C ALA A 35 16.07 -15.61 18.24
N ILE A 36 15.92 -14.30 18.13
CA ILE A 36 14.70 -13.65 17.62
C ILE A 36 14.46 -14.04 16.16
N THR A 37 15.48 -13.97 15.30
CA THR A 37 15.38 -14.39 13.90
C THR A 37 14.92 -15.85 13.78
N ASN A 38 15.51 -16.75 14.57
CA ASN A 38 15.12 -18.16 14.61
C ASN A 38 13.68 -18.35 15.10
N SER A 39 13.22 -17.55 16.05
CA SER A 39 11.85 -17.57 16.53
C SER A 39 10.86 -17.13 15.44
N ILE A 40 11.18 -16.08 14.69
CA ILE A 40 10.39 -15.63 13.53
C ILE A 40 10.30 -16.72 12.45
N LEU A 41 11.41 -17.41 12.16
CA LEU A 41 11.44 -18.54 11.23
C LEU A 41 10.67 -19.76 11.76
N SER A 42 10.68 -19.99 13.06
CA SER A 42 9.85 -21.02 13.70
C SER A 42 8.35 -20.71 13.56
N TYR A 43 7.95 -19.45 13.73
CA TYR A 43 6.58 -19.02 13.45
C TYR A 43 6.19 -19.29 12.00
N ARG A 44 7.07 -18.95 11.02
CA ARG A 44 6.85 -19.26 9.60
C ARG A 44 6.57 -20.75 9.40
N ASN A 45 7.42 -21.61 9.94
CA ASN A 45 7.30 -23.05 9.76
C ASN A 45 6.04 -23.63 10.41
N THR A 46 5.55 -23.01 11.48
CA THR A 46 4.35 -23.46 12.22
C THR A 46 3.06 -22.99 11.53
N PHE A 47 2.97 -21.73 11.13
CA PHE A 47 1.72 -21.10 10.73
C PHE A 47 1.65 -20.73 9.25
N LEU A 48 2.80 -20.51 8.61
CA LEU A 48 2.89 -20.07 7.22
C LEU A 48 3.42 -21.20 6.33
N ASN A 49 3.87 -20.85 5.12
CA ASN A 49 4.47 -21.76 4.13
C ASN A 49 3.56 -22.94 3.72
N LYS A 50 2.27 -22.67 3.69
CA LYS A 50 1.22 -23.64 3.30
C LYS A 50 0.01 -22.87 2.73
N PHE A 51 -0.86 -23.60 2.03
CA PHE A 51 -2.15 -23.05 1.63
C PHE A 51 -3.03 -22.75 2.85
N ASP A 52 -3.96 -21.81 2.70
CA ASP A 52 -4.86 -21.32 3.76
C ASP A 52 -4.14 -20.81 5.02
N ALA A 53 -2.87 -20.42 4.84
CA ALA A 53 -2.08 -19.85 5.92
C ALA A 53 -2.68 -18.52 6.39
N ARG A 54 -2.53 -18.27 7.69
CA ARG A 54 -2.95 -17.01 8.30
C ARG A 54 -1.82 -16.46 9.16
N PHE A 55 -1.36 -15.27 8.78
CA PHE A 55 -0.46 -14.49 9.62
C PHE A 55 -1.26 -13.68 10.64
N VAL A 56 -0.81 -13.64 11.88
CA VAL A 56 -1.40 -12.86 12.98
C VAL A 56 -0.28 -12.13 13.70
N LEU A 57 -0.28 -10.80 13.66
CA LEU A 57 0.78 -9.95 14.20
C LEU A 57 1.01 -10.19 15.70
N SER A 58 -0.05 -10.25 16.51
CA SER A 58 0.09 -10.49 17.97
C SER A 58 0.73 -11.83 18.29
N LYS A 59 0.46 -12.88 17.51
CA LYS A 59 1.13 -14.17 17.68
C LYS A 59 2.60 -14.11 17.29
N MET A 60 2.96 -13.31 16.29
CA MET A 60 4.35 -13.08 15.92
C MET A 60 5.09 -12.36 17.06
N GLN A 61 4.47 -11.34 17.64
CA GLN A 61 5.01 -10.65 18.82
C GLN A 61 5.21 -11.61 19.99
N ASP A 62 4.22 -12.48 20.28
CA ASP A 62 4.36 -13.51 21.32
C ASP A 62 5.58 -14.43 21.07
N PHE A 63 5.85 -14.81 19.81
CA PHE A 63 7.02 -15.62 19.46
C PHE A 63 8.33 -14.86 19.70
N ILE A 64 8.38 -13.57 19.50
CA ILE A 64 9.55 -12.72 19.74
C ILE A 64 9.73 -12.51 21.26
N ASP A 65 8.68 -12.14 21.97
CA ASP A 65 8.73 -11.80 23.39
C ASP A 65 9.07 -13.04 24.26
N ASN A 66 8.71 -14.23 23.81
CA ASN A 66 9.03 -15.49 24.47
C ASN A 66 10.46 -16.01 24.22
N VAL A 67 11.31 -15.30 23.44
CA VAL A 67 12.71 -15.71 23.22
C VAL A 67 13.52 -15.64 24.50
N ASP A 68 13.32 -14.60 25.32
CA ASP A 68 13.93 -14.44 26.64
C ASP A 68 12.94 -13.69 27.55
N THR A 69 12.06 -14.42 28.22
CA THR A 69 11.00 -13.86 29.06
C THR A 69 11.49 -13.13 30.30
N ASN A 70 12.78 -13.28 30.65
CA ASN A 70 13.38 -12.56 31.77
C ASN A 70 13.92 -11.20 31.33
N ALA A 71 14.42 -11.11 30.11
CA ALA A 71 15.12 -9.94 29.62
C ALA A 71 14.28 -9.09 28.65
N ILE A 72 13.51 -9.69 27.78
CA ILE A 72 12.67 -8.94 26.80
C ILE A 72 11.49 -8.34 27.56
N ILE A 73 11.37 -7.00 27.46
CA ILE A 73 10.27 -6.24 28.07
C ILE A 73 9.08 -6.19 27.12
N GLY A 74 9.34 -6.14 25.82
CA GLY A 74 8.33 -6.13 24.77
C GLY A 74 8.91 -5.84 23.40
N SER A 75 8.09 -6.08 22.39
CA SER A 75 8.45 -5.86 20.99
C SER A 75 7.40 -5.05 20.24
N GLU A 76 7.85 -4.26 19.29
CA GLU A 76 7.02 -3.67 18.24
C GLU A 76 7.40 -4.31 16.91
N VAL A 77 6.41 -4.80 16.17
CA VAL A 77 6.62 -5.50 14.91
C VAL A 77 5.87 -4.79 13.79
N THR A 78 6.62 -4.39 12.78
CA THR A 78 6.07 -3.90 11.52
C THR A 78 6.13 -4.99 10.47
N VAL A 79 5.03 -5.21 9.76
CA VAL A 79 4.92 -6.21 8.71
C VAL A 79 4.68 -5.55 7.37
N ARG A 80 5.56 -5.82 6.42
CA ARG A 80 5.38 -5.40 5.04
C ARG A 80 5.10 -6.64 4.18
N VAL A 81 4.32 -6.44 3.14
CA VAL A 81 4.01 -7.47 2.14
C VAL A 81 4.77 -7.20 0.87
N GLN A 82 5.29 -8.26 0.27
CA GLN A 82 6.09 -8.18 -0.95
C GLN A 82 5.56 -9.14 -2.00
N ARG A 83 5.43 -8.66 -3.24
CA ARG A 83 5.23 -9.47 -4.44
C ARG A 83 6.42 -9.36 -5.35
N ARG A 84 6.73 -10.46 -6.04
CA ARG A 84 7.84 -10.56 -6.99
C ARG A 84 7.28 -10.91 -8.35
N PHE A 85 7.82 -10.32 -9.39
CA PHE A 85 7.45 -10.65 -10.75
C PHE A 85 8.67 -10.58 -11.68
N GLU A 86 8.64 -11.41 -12.71
CA GLU A 86 9.66 -11.44 -13.74
C GLU A 86 9.26 -10.44 -14.85
N PRO A 87 10.08 -9.41 -15.13
CA PRO A 87 9.81 -8.47 -16.20
C PRO A 87 10.26 -9.02 -17.54
N LYS A 88 9.54 -8.68 -18.61
CA LYS A 88 10.03 -8.87 -19.99
C LYS A 88 11.08 -7.82 -20.28
N LEU A 89 12.31 -8.27 -20.52
CA LEU A 89 13.40 -7.36 -20.85
C LEU A 89 13.36 -6.97 -22.33
N ASN A 90 13.70 -5.71 -22.60
CA ASN A 90 13.78 -5.12 -23.94
C ASN A 90 12.44 -5.07 -24.73
N GLU A 91 11.34 -5.40 -24.08
CA GLU A 91 9.98 -5.30 -24.63
C GLU A 91 9.14 -4.32 -23.79
N SER A 92 8.27 -3.55 -24.45
CA SER A 92 7.28 -2.74 -23.75
C SER A 92 6.09 -3.62 -23.33
N ALA A 93 5.82 -3.68 -22.03
CA ALA A 93 4.76 -4.50 -21.49
C ALA A 93 4.02 -3.80 -20.33
N SER A 94 2.79 -4.22 -20.08
CA SER A 94 2.02 -3.83 -18.90
C SER A 94 1.89 -5.01 -17.97
N TYR A 95 1.84 -4.73 -16.65
CA TYR A 95 1.80 -5.76 -15.62
C TYR A 95 0.67 -5.49 -14.64
N THR A 96 0.08 -6.54 -14.11
CA THR A 96 -0.85 -6.48 -12.99
C THR A 96 -0.35 -7.39 -11.89
N ILE A 97 0.04 -6.79 -10.78
CA ILE A 97 0.56 -7.48 -9.60
C ILE A 97 -0.47 -7.39 -8.49
N LYS A 98 -0.83 -8.53 -7.91
CA LYS A 98 -1.87 -8.62 -6.88
C LYS A 98 -1.29 -9.07 -5.56
N PHE A 99 -1.31 -8.19 -4.56
CA PHE A 99 -1.02 -8.59 -3.19
C PHE A 99 -2.14 -9.47 -2.62
N ASN A 100 -3.37 -9.26 -3.11
CA ASN A 100 -4.59 -9.93 -2.64
C ASN A 100 -4.88 -9.70 -1.13
N VAL A 101 -4.34 -8.62 -0.60
CA VAL A 101 -4.58 -8.12 0.75
C VAL A 101 -4.68 -6.60 0.69
N PRO A 102 -5.52 -5.96 1.49
CA PRO A 102 -5.54 -4.50 1.59
C PRO A 102 -4.18 -3.98 2.05
N ILE A 103 -3.72 -2.93 1.40
CA ILE A 103 -2.46 -2.24 1.72
C ILE A 103 -2.75 -0.81 2.14
N ILE A 104 -1.92 -0.27 3.03
CA ILE A 104 -2.08 1.10 3.47
C ILE A 104 -1.65 2.07 2.36
N ARG A 105 -2.27 3.22 2.35
CA ARG A 105 -1.80 4.36 1.57
C ARG A 105 -0.46 4.82 2.11
N GLY A 106 0.50 4.99 1.23
CA GLY A 106 1.86 5.38 1.59
C GLY A 106 1.96 6.80 2.13
N THR A 107 2.80 6.95 3.11
CA THR A 107 3.31 8.22 3.60
C THR A 107 4.69 8.51 3.00
N LEU A 108 5.33 9.60 3.38
CA LEU A 108 6.71 9.89 2.94
C LEU A 108 7.71 8.80 3.34
N LEU A 109 7.48 8.16 4.49
CA LEU A 109 8.38 7.13 5.05
C LEU A 109 7.97 5.71 4.65
N ASN A 110 6.66 5.42 4.66
CA ASN A 110 6.10 4.09 4.43
C ASN A 110 5.24 4.08 3.17
N LYS A 111 5.86 4.09 2.01
CA LYS A 111 5.19 4.04 0.71
C LYS A 111 5.50 2.74 -0.01
N LEU A 112 4.62 2.36 -0.93
CA LEU A 112 4.93 1.28 -1.87
C LEU A 112 6.17 1.66 -2.68
N SER A 113 7.11 0.74 -2.76
CA SER A 113 8.34 0.89 -3.53
C SER A 113 8.77 -0.43 -4.16
N SER A 114 9.66 -0.36 -5.15
CA SER A 114 10.27 -1.54 -5.75
C SER A 114 11.78 -1.62 -5.51
N THR A 115 12.36 -2.79 -5.81
CA THR A 115 13.79 -2.92 -6.11
C THR A 115 14.15 -2.16 -7.39
N GLN A 116 15.44 -1.93 -7.61
CA GLN A 116 15.94 -1.18 -8.75
C GLN A 116 15.93 -1.99 -10.04
N PHE A 117 15.81 -1.27 -11.14
CA PHE A 117 15.86 -1.78 -12.51
C PHE A 117 16.35 -0.67 -13.45
N THR A 118 16.83 -1.03 -14.64
CA THR A 118 17.30 -0.04 -15.63
C THR A 118 16.23 0.21 -16.69
N VAL A 119 15.99 1.49 -16.98
CA VAL A 119 15.10 1.97 -18.06
C VAL A 119 15.74 3.15 -18.77
N PHE A 120 15.21 3.51 -19.95
CA PHE A 120 15.52 4.79 -20.58
C PHE A 120 14.64 5.90 -19.99
N ASP A 121 15.26 7.04 -19.70
CA ASP A 121 14.50 8.27 -19.43
C ASP A 121 13.95 8.88 -20.74
N VAL A 122 13.17 9.97 -20.60
CA VAL A 122 12.57 10.68 -21.76
C VAL A 122 13.61 11.25 -22.73
N GLY A 123 14.86 11.44 -22.30
CA GLY A 123 15.99 11.88 -23.10
C GLY A 123 16.77 10.73 -23.76
N GLY A 124 16.35 9.48 -23.55
CA GLY A 124 17.03 8.30 -24.08
C GLY A 124 18.28 7.89 -23.30
N THR A 125 18.46 8.40 -22.08
CA THR A 125 19.57 8.02 -21.18
C THR A 125 19.16 6.84 -20.30
N LEU A 126 20.04 5.86 -20.16
CA LEU A 126 19.82 4.76 -19.21
C LEU A 126 19.89 5.27 -17.78
N ARG A 127 18.87 4.90 -16.98
CA ARG A 127 18.77 5.25 -15.58
C ARG A 127 18.49 4.01 -14.74
N GLU A 128 19.19 3.93 -13.64
CA GLU A 128 18.86 3.00 -12.56
C GLU A 128 17.67 3.57 -11.79
N ALA A 129 16.51 2.95 -11.98
CA ALA A 129 15.22 3.47 -11.57
C ALA A 129 14.51 2.51 -10.62
N GLN A 130 13.48 3.00 -9.95
CA GLN A 130 12.57 2.20 -9.13
C GLN A 130 11.15 2.72 -9.25
N PHE A 131 10.19 1.87 -8.96
CA PHE A 131 8.82 2.30 -8.72
C PHE A 131 8.69 2.88 -7.33
N GLU A 132 7.87 3.91 -7.24
CA GLU A 132 7.52 4.55 -5.99
C GLU A 132 6.07 5.04 -6.06
N GLU A 133 5.31 4.81 -5.01
CA GLU A 133 4.01 5.46 -4.82
C GLU A 133 4.18 6.96 -4.69
N ILE A 134 3.31 7.74 -5.34
CA ILE A 134 3.21 9.17 -5.04
C ILE A 134 2.50 9.30 -3.70
N PRO A 135 3.18 9.75 -2.63
CA PRO A 135 2.53 9.94 -1.34
C PRO A 135 1.41 10.96 -1.51
N GLN A 136 0.19 10.53 -1.28
CA GLN A 136 -0.95 11.45 -1.25
C GLN A 136 -1.12 11.92 0.18
N SER A 137 -0.79 13.17 0.43
CA SER A 137 -0.91 13.77 1.74
C SER A 137 -2.37 13.99 2.18
N PHE A 138 -3.36 13.86 1.25
CA PHE A 138 -4.74 14.22 1.54
C PHE A 138 -5.73 13.31 0.80
N THR A 139 -6.73 12.82 1.55
CA THR A 139 -7.93 12.18 1.00
C THR A 139 -8.99 13.25 0.80
N GLY A 140 -9.26 13.61 -0.44
CA GLY A 140 -10.29 14.58 -0.82
C GLY A 140 -11.48 13.92 -1.52
N ILE A 141 -12.52 14.70 -1.74
CA ILE A 141 -13.67 14.31 -2.57
C ILE A 141 -13.19 14.19 -4.03
N SER A 142 -13.35 13.02 -4.65
CA SER A 142 -12.95 12.78 -6.04
C SER A 142 -14.07 13.03 -7.03
N GLU A 143 -15.30 12.71 -6.62
CA GLU A 143 -16.48 12.80 -7.46
C GLU A 143 -17.72 12.97 -6.60
N ILE A 144 -18.73 13.64 -7.15
CA ILE A 144 -20.08 13.69 -6.60
C ILE A 144 -21.02 13.17 -7.68
N GLN A 145 -21.63 12.03 -7.42
CA GLN A 145 -22.58 11.39 -8.36
C GLN A 145 -23.99 11.76 -7.98
N VAL A 146 -24.72 12.42 -8.89
CA VAL A 146 -26.14 12.71 -8.73
C VAL A 146 -26.91 11.41 -8.95
N THR A 147 -27.52 10.87 -7.88
CA THR A 147 -28.32 9.62 -7.92
C THR A 147 -29.79 9.90 -8.24
N ASN A 148 -30.30 11.08 -7.84
CA ASN A 148 -31.60 11.59 -8.22
C ASN A 148 -31.47 13.08 -8.58
N PRO A 149 -31.81 13.50 -9.78
CA PRO A 149 -31.69 14.91 -10.21
C PRO A 149 -32.70 15.85 -9.55
N GLY A 150 -33.74 15.35 -8.89
CA GLY A 150 -34.84 16.13 -8.33
C GLY A 150 -35.63 16.89 -9.40
N ALA A 151 -36.45 17.83 -8.97
CA ALA A 151 -37.26 18.67 -9.84
C ALA A 151 -37.60 20.02 -9.19
N GLY A 152 -38.02 20.99 -10.02
CA GLY A 152 -38.55 22.26 -9.56
C GLY A 152 -37.51 23.29 -9.13
N PHE A 153 -36.23 23.08 -9.38
CA PHE A 153 -35.18 24.04 -9.06
C PHE A 153 -35.27 25.27 -9.96
N THR A 154 -35.45 26.43 -9.34
CA THR A 154 -35.51 27.75 -10.04
C THR A 154 -34.25 28.58 -9.77
N THR A 155 -33.53 28.29 -8.70
CA THR A 155 -32.24 28.88 -8.35
C THR A 155 -31.27 27.77 -7.88
N THR A 156 -29.97 28.04 -7.89
CA THR A 156 -28.95 27.09 -7.47
C THR A 156 -29.13 26.70 -6.00
N PRO A 157 -29.33 25.42 -5.66
CA PRO A 157 -29.41 24.97 -4.28
C PRO A 157 -28.04 25.04 -3.61
N THR A 158 -28.07 25.14 -2.29
CA THR A 158 -26.86 25.01 -1.46
C THR A 158 -26.46 23.54 -1.36
N VAL A 159 -25.22 23.25 -1.71
CA VAL A 159 -24.61 21.92 -1.53
C VAL A 159 -23.70 21.96 -0.30
N THR A 160 -24.02 21.13 0.69
CA THR A 160 -23.22 21.00 1.92
C THR A 160 -22.61 19.62 1.99
N ILE A 161 -21.29 19.55 2.14
CA ILE A 161 -20.53 18.31 2.34
C ILE A 161 -20.17 18.22 3.81
N SER A 162 -20.54 17.12 4.47
CA SER A 162 -20.28 16.85 5.89
C SER A 162 -19.54 15.53 6.03
N GLY A 163 -18.60 15.44 6.97
CA GLY A 163 -17.81 14.23 7.20
C GLY A 163 -16.74 14.46 8.26
N ASP A 164 -15.74 13.59 8.29
CA ASP A 164 -14.59 13.65 9.20
C ASP A 164 -13.43 14.49 8.68
N GLY A 165 -13.44 14.87 7.38
CA GLY A 165 -12.49 15.79 6.78
C GLY A 165 -12.93 17.25 6.83
N SER A 166 -12.24 18.12 6.09
CA SER A 166 -12.47 19.57 6.11
C SER A 166 -12.32 20.22 4.73
N ASN A 167 -12.89 21.42 4.59
CA ASN A 167 -12.72 22.35 3.45
C ASN A 167 -13.23 21.86 2.08
N ALA A 168 -14.03 20.78 2.01
CA ALA A 168 -14.67 20.42 0.75
C ALA A 168 -15.83 21.37 0.43
N THR A 169 -15.88 21.83 -0.82
CA THR A 169 -16.98 22.69 -1.32
C THR A 169 -17.37 22.25 -2.73
N ALA A 170 -18.65 22.37 -3.05
CA ALA A 170 -19.19 22.01 -4.36
C ALA A 170 -20.38 22.90 -4.72
N GLU A 171 -20.70 22.98 -6.01
CA GLU A 171 -21.78 23.76 -6.54
C GLU A 171 -22.62 22.92 -7.53
N ALA A 172 -23.93 23.02 -7.41
CA ALA A 172 -24.87 22.33 -8.29
C ALA A 172 -25.08 23.10 -9.61
N VAL A 173 -25.13 22.35 -10.69
CA VAL A 173 -25.50 22.85 -12.04
C VAL A 173 -26.94 22.44 -12.35
N ILE A 174 -27.81 23.42 -12.60
CA ILE A 174 -29.22 23.17 -12.89
C ILE A 174 -29.47 23.31 -14.38
N VAL A 175 -30.19 22.35 -14.93
CA VAL A 175 -30.69 22.40 -16.32
C VAL A 175 -32.16 21.94 -16.29
N ASN A 176 -33.04 22.76 -16.89
CA ASN A 176 -34.48 22.48 -16.96
C ASN A 176 -35.13 22.11 -15.59
N GLY A 177 -34.75 22.84 -14.53
CA GLY A 177 -35.28 22.63 -13.19
C GLY A 177 -34.82 21.36 -12.48
N LYS A 178 -33.76 20.73 -12.96
CA LYS A 178 -33.15 19.52 -12.38
C LYS A 178 -31.65 19.71 -12.19
N ILE A 179 -31.08 19.03 -11.21
CA ILE A 179 -29.61 19.01 -11.02
C ILE A 179 -29.00 18.08 -12.05
N GLN A 180 -28.23 18.64 -12.98
CA GLN A 180 -27.51 17.89 -14.00
C GLN A 180 -26.20 17.31 -13.46
N SER A 181 -25.44 18.12 -12.70
CA SER A 181 -24.18 17.73 -12.09
C SER A 181 -23.92 18.55 -10.82
N ILE A 182 -23.00 18.09 -10.03
CA ILE A 182 -22.46 18.84 -8.89
C ILE A 182 -20.95 18.90 -9.09
N ASN A 183 -20.44 20.11 -9.30
CA ASN A 183 -19.04 20.36 -9.57
C ASN A 183 -18.29 20.60 -8.26
N ILE A 184 -17.18 19.90 -8.05
CA ILE A 184 -16.32 20.10 -6.90
C ILE A 184 -15.49 21.36 -7.13
N ILE A 185 -15.62 22.34 -6.23
CA ILE A 185 -14.84 23.59 -6.23
C ILE A 185 -13.55 23.38 -5.43
N ASN A 186 -13.67 22.75 -4.26
CA ASN A 186 -12.54 22.33 -3.44
C ASN A 186 -12.75 20.89 -3.00
N ARG A 187 -11.75 20.03 -3.22
CA ARG A 187 -11.82 18.60 -2.86
C ARG A 187 -11.78 18.36 -1.36
N GLY A 188 -11.35 19.36 -0.59
CA GLY A 188 -11.10 19.19 0.86
C GLY A 188 -9.92 18.28 1.16
N ILE A 189 -9.75 17.98 2.43
CA ILE A 189 -8.65 17.17 2.96
C ILE A 189 -9.14 16.25 4.08
N ASP A 190 -8.44 15.11 4.26
CA ASP A 190 -8.61 14.19 5.38
C ASP A 190 -10.00 13.54 5.52
N TYR A 191 -10.73 13.38 4.41
CA TYR A 191 -11.98 12.64 4.40
C TYR A 191 -11.73 11.13 4.34
N THR A 192 -12.29 10.38 5.30
CA THR A 192 -12.48 8.92 5.21
C THR A 192 -13.95 8.56 4.98
N ARG A 193 -14.85 9.43 5.33
CA ARG A 193 -16.31 9.39 5.05
C ARG A 193 -16.85 10.78 4.84
N ALA A 194 -17.79 10.88 3.91
CA ALA A 194 -18.53 12.11 3.67
C ALA A 194 -19.96 11.81 3.25
N THR A 195 -20.82 12.72 3.57
CA THR A 195 -22.21 12.79 3.13
C THR A 195 -22.47 14.13 2.45
N ILE A 196 -23.48 14.18 1.62
CA ILE A 196 -23.87 15.40 0.93
C ILE A 196 -25.34 15.72 1.23
N SER A 197 -25.62 17.00 1.43
CA SER A 197 -26.97 17.54 1.59
C SER A 197 -27.19 18.64 0.55
N ILE A 198 -28.34 18.62 -0.09
CA ILE A 198 -28.76 19.59 -1.10
C ILE A 198 -30.01 20.28 -0.58
N THR A 199 -29.93 21.59 -0.38
CA THR A 199 -31.02 22.37 0.24
C THR A 199 -31.30 23.68 -0.50
N GLY A 200 -32.54 24.14 -0.47
CA GLY A 200 -32.96 25.38 -1.12
C GLY A 200 -33.19 25.23 -2.63
N GLY A 201 -33.08 26.35 -3.36
CA GLY A 201 -33.29 26.36 -4.80
C GLY A 201 -34.74 26.18 -5.27
N ASN A 202 -35.70 26.16 -4.34
CA ASN A 202 -37.13 25.87 -4.55
C ASN A 202 -37.46 24.49 -5.14
N GLY A 203 -36.45 23.64 -5.31
CA GLY A 203 -36.59 22.28 -5.82
C GLY A 203 -36.73 21.24 -4.70
N TYR A 204 -36.96 19.98 -5.08
CA TYR A 204 -37.11 18.86 -4.18
C TYR A 204 -36.63 17.54 -4.77
N GLY A 205 -36.37 16.56 -3.88
CA GLY A 205 -36.08 15.17 -4.26
C GLY A 205 -34.71 14.94 -4.88
N ALA A 206 -33.80 15.92 -4.86
CA ALA A 206 -32.43 15.69 -5.35
C ALA A 206 -31.62 14.92 -4.33
N GLU A 207 -30.88 13.90 -4.83
CA GLU A 207 -29.96 13.08 -4.04
C GLU A 207 -28.63 12.91 -4.77
N ALA A 208 -27.55 12.85 -4.01
CA ALA A 208 -26.23 12.59 -4.54
C ALA A 208 -25.40 11.78 -3.53
N VAL A 209 -24.36 11.12 -4.02
CA VAL A 209 -23.36 10.42 -3.21
C VAL A 209 -21.98 10.98 -3.47
N VAL A 210 -21.20 11.03 -2.40
CA VAL A 210 -19.82 11.51 -2.43
C VAL A 210 -18.88 10.32 -2.62
N VAL A 211 -17.95 10.43 -3.58
CA VAL A 211 -16.86 9.49 -3.76
C VAL A 211 -15.59 10.13 -3.22
N ILE A 212 -14.95 9.47 -2.28
CA ILE A 212 -13.70 9.92 -1.67
C ILE A 212 -12.54 9.23 -2.37
N ASP A 213 -11.52 10.00 -2.74
CA ASP A 213 -10.30 9.49 -3.34
C ASP A 213 -9.39 8.90 -2.25
N GLY A 214 -9.72 7.68 -1.85
CA GLY A 214 -9.02 6.95 -0.79
C GLY A 214 -8.66 5.53 -1.18
N LYS A 215 -9.27 5.04 -2.27
CA LYS A 215 -9.17 3.64 -2.72
C LYS A 215 -8.07 3.41 -3.74
N SER A 216 -7.58 4.46 -4.40
CA SER A 216 -6.57 4.37 -5.44
C SER A 216 -5.42 5.34 -5.23
N GLY A 217 -4.24 4.92 -5.65
CA GLY A 217 -3.01 5.71 -5.69
C GLY A 217 -2.37 5.70 -7.07
N THR A 218 -1.36 6.55 -7.25
CA THR A 218 -0.56 6.62 -8.47
C THR A 218 0.83 6.08 -8.22
N LEU A 219 1.29 5.21 -9.10
CA LEU A 219 2.66 4.73 -9.16
C LEU A 219 3.46 5.61 -10.11
N ARG A 220 4.66 6.00 -9.73
CA ARG A 220 5.62 6.72 -10.58
C ARG A 220 6.93 5.94 -10.71
N THR A 221 7.71 6.25 -11.74
CA THR A 221 9.08 5.77 -11.91
C THR A 221 10.03 6.92 -11.59
N ILE A 222 10.98 6.68 -10.71
CA ILE A 222 11.97 7.65 -10.27
C ILE A 222 13.38 7.09 -10.36
N TYR A 223 14.38 7.98 -10.37
CA TYR A 223 15.78 7.66 -10.11
C TYR A 223 16.40 8.70 -9.19
N PHE A 224 17.56 8.41 -8.65
CA PHE A 224 18.35 9.39 -7.89
C PHE A 224 19.54 9.83 -8.74
N ASP A 225 19.73 11.14 -8.86
CA ASP A 225 20.88 11.69 -9.58
C ASP A 225 22.18 11.61 -8.75
N SER A 226 23.29 12.08 -9.31
CA SER A 226 24.60 12.06 -8.64
C SER A 226 24.67 12.85 -7.33
N LEU A 227 23.71 13.71 -7.07
CA LEU A 227 23.54 14.48 -5.83
C LEU A 227 22.55 13.83 -4.85
N ALA A 228 22.15 12.58 -5.14
CA ALA A 228 21.09 11.84 -4.42
C ALA A 228 19.73 12.58 -4.41
N GLN A 229 19.48 13.44 -5.40
CA GLN A 229 18.19 14.11 -5.55
C GLN A 229 17.25 13.25 -6.37
N ARG A 230 16.00 13.14 -5.89
CA ARG A 230 14.96 12.38 -6.59
C ARG A 230 14.53 13.07 -7.87
N GLN A 231 14.62 12.34 -8.97
CA GLN A 231 14.19 12.75 -10.30
C GLN A 231 13.05 11.84 -10.78
N VAL A 232 12.06 12.39 -11.45
CA VAL A 232 10.89 11.63 -11.95
C VAL A 232 11.09 11.33 -13.43
N ILE A 233 11.05 10.04 -13.81
CA ILE A 233 11.05 9.60 -15.21
C ILE A 233 9.62 9.60 -15.76
N ASN A 234 8.68 8.99 -15.01
CA ASN A 234 7.28 8.91 -15.39
C ASN A 234 6.41 9.14 -14.14
N SER A 235 5.64 10.24 -14.14
CA SER A 235 4.76 10.60 -13.02
C SER A 235 3.48 9.77 -12.95
N ASN A 236 3.16 8.98 -13.98
CA ASN A 236 1.97 8.12 -14.05
C ASN A 236 2.33 6.75 -14.64
N ALA A 237 3.26 6.07 -13.99
CA ALA A 237 3.72 4.74 -14.41
C ALA A 237 2.68 3.63 -14.14
N GLY A 238 1.68 3.90 -13.29
CA GLY A 238 0.66 2.92 -12.97
C GLY A 238 -0.32 3.39 -11.90
N LYS A 239 -1.19 2.47 -11.48
CA LYS A 239 -2.20 2.70 -10.45
C LYS A 239 -2.08 1.68 -9.34
N ILE A 240 -2.49 2.08 -8.14
CA ILE A 240 -2.55 1.27 -6.94
C ILE A 240 -4.00 1.23 -6.47
N ASN A 241 -4.54 0.05 -6.23
CA ASN A 241 -5.81 -0.14 -5.53
C ASN A 241 -5.51 -0.60 -4.10
N TYR A 242 -5.75 0.26 -3.11
CA TYR A 242 -5.41 -0.03 -1.72
C TYR A 242 -6.32 -1.08 -1.08
N GLU A 243 -7.59 -1.19 -1.50
CA GLU A 243 -8.55 -2.16 -0.94
C GLU A 243 -8.22 -3.60 -1.35
N THR A 244 -7.77 -3.78 -2.59
CA THR A 244 -7.45 -5.11 -3.14
C THR A 244 -5.96 -5.43 -3.10
N GLY A 245 -5.11 -4.40 -2.95
CA GLY A 245 -3.67 -4.52 -3.13
C GLY A 245 -3.28 -4.83 -4.57
N GLU A 246 -4.09 -4.42 -5.55
CA GLU A 246 -3.76 -4.58 -6.97
C GLU A 246 -2.94 -3.39 -7.46
N ILE A 247 -1.83 -3.69 -8.12
CA ILE A 247 -0.93 -2.71 -8.75
C ILE A 247 -0.95 -2.94 -10.25
N THR A 248 -1.30 -1.92 -11.03
CA THR A 248 -1.13 -1.94 -12.48
C THR A 248 0.09 -1.11 -12.87
N ILE A 249 0.94 -1.63 -13.73
CA ILE A 249 2.10 -0.94 -14.30
C ILE A 249 1.85 -0.83 -15.80
N ASN A 250 1.92 0.41 -16.31
CA ASN A 250 1.55 0.71 -17.69
C ASN A 250 2.79 0.76 -18.59
N ASN A 251 2.77 -0.01 -19.66
CA ASN A 251 3.64 0.11 -20.84
C ASN A 251 5.08 0.54 -20.55
N ILE A 252 5.79 -0.25 -19.78
CA ILE A 252 7.20 -0.02 -19.43
C ILE A 252 8.11 -0.97 -20.20
N ARG A 253 9.30 -0.50 -20.59
CA ARG A 253 10.38 -1.31 -21.18
C ARG A 253 11.53 -1.39 -20.21
N PHE A 254 11.71 -2.54 -19.57
CA PHE A 254 12.86 -2.83 -18.74
C PHE A 254 14.06 -3.22 -19.59
N ILE A 255 15.24 -2.72 -19.24
CA ILE A 255 16.50 -3.07 -19.91
C ILE A 255 17.25 -4.13 -19.12
N THR A 256 17.42 -3.89 -17.80
CA THR A 256 17.98 -4.87 -16.86
C THR A 256 17.26 -4.77 -15.52
N VAL A 257 17.43 -5.79 -14.69
CA VAL A 257 16.97 -5.81 -13.29
C VAL A 257 18.19 -5.97 -12.39
N ASP A 258 18.22 -5.20 -11.31
CA ASP A 258 19.28 -5.23 -10.32
C ASP A 258 18.97 -6.27 -9.21
N SER A 259 18.77 -7.50 -9.62
CA SER A 259 18.56 -8.63 -8.71
C SER A 259 19.16 -9.89 -9.29
N ASN A 260 19.77 -10.72 -8.45
CA ASN A 260 20.42 -11.97 -8.87
C ASN A 260 19.43 -13.01 -9.44
N ASP A 261 18.16 -12.92 -9.08
CA ASP A 261 17.10 -13.83 -9.52
C ASP A 261 16.29 -13.28 -10.70
N GLY A 262 16.61 -12.07 -11.20
CA GLY A 262 15.90 -11.43 -12.30
C GLY A 262 14.50 -10.92 -11.96
N LEU A 263 14.13 -10.89 -10.69
CA LEU A 263 12.79 -10.49 -10.24
C LEU A 263 12.76 -9.04 -9.71
N ILE A 264 11.72 -8.32 -10.07
CA ILE A 264 11.39 -7.04 -9.44
C ILE A 264 10.51 -7.33 -8.22
N ARG A 265 10.88 -6.76 -7.08
CA ARG A 265 10.17 -6.87 -5.81
C ARG A 265 9.39 -5.59 -5.56
N LEU A 266 8.06 -5.70 -5.42
CA LEU A 266 7.18 -4.62 -4.96
C LEU A 266 6.86 -4.84 -3.50
N THR A 267 7.13 -3.86 -2.66
CA THR A 267 6.92 -3.93 -1.20
C THR A 267 6.00 -2.81 -0.75
N SER A 268 5.01 -3.15 0.06
CA SER A 268 4.07 -2.23 0.70
C SER A 268 3.78 -2.68 2.12
N GLN A 269 3.06 -1.89 2.90
CA GLN A 269 2.61 -2.26 4.23
C GLN A 269 1.16 -2.77 4.15
N ALA A 270 0.86 -3.89 4.81
CA ALA A 270 -0.51 -4.39 4.93
C ALA A 270 -1.35 -3.48 5.84
N GLU A 271 -2.63 -3.27 5.49
CA GLU A 271 -3.54 -2.44 6.29
C GLU A 271 -3.83 -3.05 7.67
N LYS A 272 -3.84 -4.38 7.76
CA LYS A 272 -4.22 -5.09 8.98
C LYS A 272 -3.09 -6.00 9.46
N GLY A 273 -2.98 -6.15 10.76
CA GLY A 273 -2.07 -7.09 11.39
C GLY A 273 -2.48 -8.58 11.25
N ILE A 274 -3.53 -8.85 10.47
CA ILE A 274 -3.98 -10.19 10.10
C ILE A 274 -3.98 -10.29 8.59
N ILE A 275 -3.18 -11.22 8.04
CA ILE A 275 -3.07 -11.47 6.62
C ILE A 275 -3.52 -12.92 6.38
N GLN A 276 -4.57 -13.10 5.59
CA GLN A 276 -5.12 -14.40 5.22
C GLN A 276 -4.71 -14.73 3.79
N SER A 277 -4.18 -15.91 3.54
CA SER A 277 -3.93 -16.35 2.17
C SER A 277 -5.25 -16.51 1.40
N VAL A 278 -5.23 -16.12 0.14
CA VAL A 278 -6.30 -16.40 -0.79
C VAL A 278 -5.99 -17.69 -1.59
N ARG A 279 -6.97 -18.18 -2.32
CA ARG A 279 -6.82 -19.39 -3.15
C ARG A 279 -5.56 -19.29 -4.02
N ASN A 280 -4.77 -20.37 -4.03
CA ASN A 280 -3.50 -20.51 -4.75
C ASN A 280 -2.36 -19.59 -4.27
N THR A 281 -2.49 -18.93 -3.14
CA THR A 281 -1.42 -18.10 -2.57
C THR A 281 -0.85 -18.75 -1.31
N ILE A 282 0.47 -18.82 -1.22
CA ILE A 282 1.21 -19.23 -0.02
C ILE A 282 1.83 -17.98 0.61
N ILE A 283 1.56 -17.76 1.89
CA ILE A 283 2.21 -16.72 2.67
C ILE A 283 3.49 -17.30 3.26
N THR A 284 4.61 -16.61 3.08
CA THR A 284 5.90 -17.08 3.60
C THR A 284 6.81 -15.90 3.97
N ILE A 285 7.90 -16.21 4.70
CA ILE A 285 9.05 -15.34 4.93
C ILE A 285 10.23 -16.00 4.23
N ASP A 286 10.88 -15.28 3.34
CA ASP A 286 12.02 -15.83 2.57
C ASP A 286 13.28 -15.79 3.42
N GLU A 287 13.73 -16.96 3.89
CA GLU A 287 14.94 -17.08 4.70
C GLU A 287 16.25 -16.83 3.92
N THR A 288 16.16 -16.86 2.58
CA THR A 288 17.32 -16.59 1.72
C THR A 288 17.46 -15.10 1.39
N ASP A 289 16.43 -14.31 1.67
CA ASP A 289 16.45 -12.86 1.48
C ASP A 289 16.94 -12.18 2.78
N PRO A 290 18.16 -11.60 2.80
CA PRO A 290 18.70 -10.98 4.01
C PRO A 290 17.89 -9.76 4.49
N THR A 291 17.00 -9.24 3.66
CA THR A 291 16.11 -8.12 4.00
C THR A 291 14.76 -8.56 4.55
N ALA A 292 14.45 -9.87 4.52
CA ALA A 292 13.15 -10.38 4.96
C ALA A 292 12.91 -10.27 6.46
N ILE A 293 13.97 -10.28 7.27
CA ILE A 293 13.89 -10.13 8.72
C ILE A 293 14.94 -9.13 9.18
N SER A 294 14.50 -8.08 9.87
CA SER A 294 15.38 -7.14 10.54
C SER A 294 14.99 -6.99 12.01
N THR A 295 15.97 -6.96 12.91
CA THR A 295 15.76 -6.80 14.34
C THR A 295 16.65 -5.70 14.88
N THR A 296 16.04 -4.70 15.50
CA THR A 296 16.71 -3.65 16.25
C THR A 296 16.50 -3.90 17.74
N LEU A 297 17.59 -3.96 18.50
CA LEU A 297 17.57 -4.11 19.95
C LEU A 297 17.86 -2.79 20.63
N THR A 298 17.11 -2.49 21.68
CA THR A 298 17.31 -1.32 22.53
C THR A 298 17.41 -1.77 23.97
N SER A 299 18.57 -1.56 24.59
CA SER A 299 18.77 -1.84 26.02
C SER A 299 18.16 -0.73 26.86
N VAL A 300 17.47 -1.11 27.92
CA VAL A 300 16.88 -0.23 28.95
C VAL A 300 17.59 -0.43 30.28
#